data_e75374a44c0c087755ef835b7d103e2b
#
_entry.id   e75374a44c0c087755ef835b7d103e2b
#
_cell.length_a   1.000
_cell.length_b   1.000
_cell.length_c   1.000
_cell.angle_alpha   90.00
_cell.angle_beta   90.00
_cell.angle_gamma   90.00
#
_symmetry.space_group_name_H-M   'P 1'
#
loop_
_entity.id
_entity.type
_entity.pdbx_description
1 polymer ?
#
loop_
_entity_poly.entity_id
_entity_poly.type
_entity_poly.pdbx_seq_one_letter_code
_entity_poly.pdbx_strand_id
1 'polypeptide(L)'
;LTNFYDIEGFFEDDLDYALDVFKKDCKRSKRYDLFKDICHKAQFEKDGRKFFIINFQPYKLIDSKSSDEGIITGYYEPLLYGSLTKTKRYKYPVYKIPKNLIVSDDPKLKDYKLRGKIVENKIVPYDTRKEIELNSNNSNLEAIAYVDDKYDLFSLHVQGSGKIQLENGKIINVGYGQQNGWPFTGIGSYMLEKGYVTKNEMSIQGIKNFFIKNPSKIDEVLNINDSYIFFRISKEGASGSLGSVLTAKRNLAVDSEFIPLGMPVFLNTKNPITKESINQLMVAADVGGAIKGEIRADFFWGFGPSAFDYAGRMKEKGKMYILMPKK
;
A
#
# COMPACT_ATOMS: atom_id res chain seq x y z
N LEU A 1 -7.64 -17.80 21.30
CA LEU A 1 -8.25 -16.98 22.34
C LEU A 1 -7.17 -16.49 23.29
N THR A 2 -7.17 -15.23 23.66
CA THR A 2 -6.29 -14.64 24.67
C THR A 2 -7.06 -13.59 25.49
N ASN A 3 -6.40 -12.97 26.48
CA ASN A 3 -6.99 -11.92 27.29
C ASN A 3 -6.29 -10.60 26.97
N PHE A 4 -6.98 -9.46 27.10
CA PHE A 4 -6.37 -8.13 26.90
C PHE A 4 -5.21 -7.86 27.88
N TYR A 5 -5.25 -8.42 29.08
CA TYR A 5 -4.17 -8.30 30.07
C TYR A 5 -2.89 -9.06 29.69
N ASP A 6 -3.00 -10.04 28.77
CA ASP A 6 -1.87 -10.82 28.28
C ASP A 6 -1.24 -10.21 27.01
N ILE A 7 -1.80 -9.12 26.52
CA ILE A 7 -1.30 -8.41 25.32
C ILE A 7 -0.39 -7.28 25.77
N GLU A 8 0.90 -7.42 25.48
CA GLU A 8 1.91 -6.40 25.83
C GLU A 8 1.54 -5.04 25.24
N GLY A 9 1.48 -4.02 26.06
CA GLY A 9 1.25 -2.64 25.67
C GLY A 9 -0.19 -2.29 25.30
N PHE A 10 -1.18 -3.18 25.53
CA PHE A 10 -2.57 -2.87 25.16
C PHE A 10 -3.14 -1.70 25.94
N PHE A 11 -2.83 -1.60 27.23
CA PHE A 11 -3.36 -0.55 28.10
C PHE A 11 -2.56 0.75 28.07
N GLU A 12 -1.38 0.73 27.46
CA GLU A 12 -0.49 1.88 27.23
C GLU A 12 -0.77 2.57 25.90
N ASP A 13 -1.52 1.92 24.99
CA ASP A 13 -1.89 2.51 23.70
C ASP A 13 -2.96 3.60 23.85
N ASP A 14 -2.95 4.56 22.95
CA ASP A 14 -4.01 5.55 22.78
C ASP A 14 -5.25 4.90 22.13
N LEU A 15 -6.01 4.20 22.98
CA LEU A 15 -7.21 3.46 22.54
C LEU A 15 -8.36 4.39 22.16
N ASP A 16 -8.38 5.64 22.62
CA ASP A 16 -9.37 6.63 22.19
C ASP A 16 -9.14 7.02 20.75
N TYR A 17 -7.89 7.27 20.36
CA TYR A 17 -7.54 7.52 18.98
C TYR A 17 -7.78 6.27 18.10
N ALA A 18 -7.47 5.08 18.59
CA ALA A 18 -7.79 3.84 17.90
C ALA A 18 -9.30 3.68 17.65
N LEU A 19 -10.13 4.09 18.62
CA LEU A 19 -11.58 4.11 18.47
C LEU A 19 -12.03 5.06 17.36
N ASP A 20 -11.44 6.24 17.25
CA ASP A 20 -11.79 7.20 16.19
C ASP A 20 -11.44 6.65 14.81
N VAL A 21 -10.32 5.96 14.68
CA VAL A 21 -9.97 5.27 13.42
C VAL A 21 -10.95 4.14 13.12
N PHE A 22 -11.31 3.34 14.13
CA PHE A 22 -12.31 2.29 13.96
C PHE A 22 -13.68 2.84 13.53
N LYS A 23 -14.17 3.93 14.13
CA LYS A 23 -15.42 4.61 13.73
C LYS A 23 -15.45 4.98 12.27
N LYS A 24 -14.32 5.48 11.76
CA LYS A 24 -14.15 5.86 10.35
C LYS A 24 -14.23 4.65 9.42
N ASP A 25 -13.58 3.55 9.79
CA ASP A 25 -13.33 2.40 8.93
C ASP A 25 -14.42 1.32 9.03
N CYS A 26 -15.03 1.13 10.20
CA CYS A 26 -15.92 0.00 10.49
C CYS A 26 -17.14 -0.10 9.57
N LYS A 27 -17.71 1.04 9.12
CA LYS A 27 -18.87 1.08 8.20
C LYS A 27 -18.55 0.51 6.81
N ARG A 28 -17.27 0.43 6.47
CA ARG A 28 -16.78 -0.09 5.19
C ARG A 28 -16.22 -1.51 5.31
N SER A 29 -16.28 -2.11 6.51
CA SER A 29 -15.76 -3.46 6.75
C SER A 29 -16.34 -4.47 5.75
N LYS A 30 -15.49 -5.34 5.24
CA LYS A 30 -15.91 -6.48 4.40
C LYS A 30 -16.70 -7.54 5.17
N ARG A 31 -16.68 -7.45 6.51
CA ARG A 31 -17.49 -8.24 7.45
C ARG A 31 -18.42 -7.33 8.24
N TYR A 32 -19.05 -6.38 7.54
CA TYR A 32 -19.98 -5.44 8.17
C TYR A 32 -21.15 -6.16 8.87
N ASP A 33 -21.52 -7.34 8.39
CA ASP A 33 -22.46 -8.24 9.05
C ASP A 33 -22.10 -8.51 10.51
N LEU A 34 -20.80 -8.66 10.83
CA LEU A 34 -20.29 -8.86 12.19
C LEU A 34 -20.17 -7.57 13.00
N PHE A 35 -19.94 -6.44 12.32
CA PHE A 35 -19.59 -5.17 12.97
C PHE A 35 -20.75 -4.17 13.07
N LYS A 36 -21.91 -4.44 12.45
CA LYS A 36 -23.01 -3.48 12.32
C LYS A 36 -23.39 -2.82 13.65
N ASP A 37 -23.70 -3.63 14.66
CA ASP A 37 -24.16 -3.11 15.96
C ASP A 37 -23.02 -2.45 16.74
N ILE A 38 -21.82 -3.01 16.65
CA ILE A 38 -20.63 -2.44 17.30
C ILE A 38 -20.24 -1.12 16.63
N CYS A 39 -20.33 -1.05 15.31
CA CYS A 39 -20.05 0.17 14.56
C CYS A 39 -21.05 1.28 14.91
N HIS A 40 -22.31 0.93 15.15
CA HIS A 40 -23.32 1.88 15.64
C HIS A 40 -22.99 2.35 17.06
N LYS A 41 -22.69 1.44 17.99
CA LYS A 41 -22.28 1.77 19.36
C LYS A 41 -21.04 2.66 19.40
N ALA A 42 -20.06 2.38 18.54
CA ALA A 42 -18.83 3.15 18.45
C ALA A 42 -19.07 4.65 18.22
N GLN A 43 -20.08 5.02 17.43
CA GLN A 43 -20.33 6.44 17.10
C GLN A 43 -20.63 7.31 18.34
N PHE A 44 -21.13 6.71 19.43
CA PHE A 44 -21.54 7.40 20.65
C PHE A 44 -20.55 7.22 21.81
N GLU A 45 -19.55 6.33 21.65
CA GLU A 45 -18.56 6.07 22.69
C GLU A 45 -17.34 6.99 22.52
N LYS A 46 -16.73 7.39 23.63
CA LYS A 46 -15.51 8.19 23.67
C LYS A 46 -14.37 7.49 24.39
N ASP A 47 -14.68 6.54 25.28
CA ASP A 47 -13.71 5.74 26.01
C ASP A 47 -13.34 4.50 25.18
N GLY A 48 -12.23 4.57 24.47
CA GLY A 48 -11.74 3.49 23.61
C GLY A 48 -11.39 2.24 24.40
N ARG A 49 -10.78 2.38 25.59
CA ARG A 49 -10.43 1.24 26.45
C ARG A 49 -11.67 0.45 26.83
N LYS A 50 -12.65 1.12 27.39
CA LYS A 50 -13.94 0.53 27.77
C LYS A 50 -14.62 -0.09 26.55
N PHE A 51 -14.64 0.61 25.43
CA PHE A 51 -15.29 0.15 24.21
C PHE A 51 -14.72 -1.16 23.70
N PHE A 52 -13.39 -1.25 23.55
CA PHE A 52 -12.76 -2.46 23.01
C PHE A 52 -12.88 -3.64 24.00
N ILE A 53 -12.69 -3.42 25.30
CA ILE A 53 -12.80 -4.48 26.30
C ILE A 53 -14.23 -5.05 26.36
N ILE A 54 -15.25 -4.21 26.30
CA ILE A 54 -16.65 -4.67 26.41
C ILE A 54 -17.11 -5.39 25.15
N ASN A 55 -16.78 -4.85 23.97
CA ASN A 55 -17.37 -5.31 22.72
C ASN A 55 -16.55 -6.35 21.97
N PHE A 56 -15.27 -6.55 22.33
CA PHE A 56 -14.38 -7.44 21.59
C PHE A 56 -13.73 -8.50 22.44
N GLN A 57 -13.36 -9.59 21.77
CA GLN A 57 -12.54 -10.68 22.31
C GLN A 57 -11.27 -10.77 21.45
N PRO A 58 -10.07 -10.69 22.04
CA PRO A 58 -8.82 -10.82 21.28
C PRO A 58 -8.46 -12.27 21.00
N TYR A 59 -7.92 -12.49 19.80
CA TYR A 59 -7.36 -13.76 19.35
C TYR A 59 -5.95 -13.53 18.83
N LYS A 60 -4.97 -14.20 19.42
CA LYS A 60 -3.60 -14.21 18.94
C LYS A 60 -3.52 -15.00 17.63
N LEU A 61 -2.89 -14.43 16.62
CA LEU A 61 -2.63 -15.15 15.39
C LEU A 61 -1.46 -16.12 15.59
N ILE A 62 -1.61 -17.31 15.03
CA ILE A 62 -0.60 -18.36 14.98
C ILE A 62 -0.63 -18.91 13.56
N ASP A 63 0.52 -18.98 12.92
CA ASP A 63 0.61 -19.50 11.56
C ASP A 63 0.50 -21.03 11.49
N SER A 64 0.41 -21.57 10.28
CA SER A 64 0.33 -23.00 10.00
C SER A 64 1.55 -23.80 10.48
N LYS A 65 2.65 -23.13 10.85
CA LYS A 65 3.87 -23.72 11.41
C LYS A 65 3.97 -23.56 12.93
N SER A 66 2.88 -23.15 13.58
CA SER A 66 2.79 -22.88 15.03
C SER A 66 3.67 -21.72 15.50
N SER A 67 4.08 -20.79 14.61
CA SER A 67 4.73 -19.55 15.00
C SER A 67 3.69 -18.49 15.35
N ASP A 68 3.96 -17.67 16.36
CA ASP A 68 3.17 -16.49 16.70
C ASP A 68 3.82 -15.18 16.21
N GLU A 69 4.90 -15.31 15.43
CA GLU A 69 5.63 -14.18 14.86
C GLU A 69 5.64 -14.24 13.34
N GLY A 70 5.40 -13.10 12.71
CA GLY A 70 5.50 -12.91 11.27
C GLY A 70 6.34 -11.69 10.89
N ILE A 71 6.32 -11.33 9.62
CA ILE A 71 7.09 -10.21 9.08
C ILE A 71 6.21 -8.99 8.92
N ILE A 72 6.64 -7.88 9.51
CA ILE A 72 6.02 -6.57 9.39
C ILE A 72 6.95 -5.69 8.58
N THR A 73 6.47 -5.20 7.45
CA THR A 73 7.14 -4.18 6.64
C THR A 73 6.43 -2.85 6.76
N GLY A 74 6.92 -1.81 6.10
CA GLY A 74 6.31 -0.50 6.12
C GLY A 74 6.05 0.03 4.71
N TYR A 75 4.98 0.80 4.57
CA TYR A 75 4.71 1.57 3.37
C TYR A 75 4.33 3.01 3.71
N TYR A 76 4.37 3.85 2.71
CA TYR A 76 4.17 5.29 2.86
C TYR A 76 3.49 5.86 1.61
N GLU A 77 3.04 7.08 1.69
CA GLU A 77 2.55 7.83 0.54
C GLU A 77 3.69 8.72 0.00
N PRO A 78 4.24 8.44 -1.20
CA PRO A 78 5.34 9.21 -1.75
C PRO A 78 4.91 10.64 -2.11
N LEU A 79 5.84 11.60 -1.95
CA LEU A 79 5.74 12.95 -2.46
C LEU A 79 6.67 13.10 -3.67
N LEU A 80 6.07 13.42 -4.81
CA LEU A 80 6.78 13.69 -6.06
C LEU A 80 6.68 15.19 -6.39
N TYR A 81 7.64 15.67 -7.18
CA TYR A 81 7.62 17.03 -7.72
C TYR A 81 7.22 16.98 -9.19
N GLY A 82 6.31 17.88 -9.62
CA GLY A 82 5.75 17.78 -10.95
C GLY A 82 5.23 19.09 -11.54
N SER A 83 4.78 18.97 -12.78
CA SER A 83 4.13 20.01 -13.56
C SER A 83 2.93 19.45 -14.31
N LEU A 84 1.93 20.28 -14.59
CA LEU A 84 0.79 19.89 -15.42
C LEU A 84 1.16 19.73 -16.90
N THR A 85 2.26 20.34 -17.31
CA THR A 85 2.78 20.28 -18.69
C THR A 85 4.14 19.60 -18.72
N LYS A 86 4.41 18.88 -19.81
CA LYS A 86 5.71 18.26 -20.05
C LYS A 86 6.78 19.34 -20.27
N THR A 87 7.89 19.25 -19.54
CA THR A 87 9.05 20.15 -19.68
C THR A 87 10.34 19.34 -19.77
N LYS A 88 11.50 20.02 -19.90
CA LYS A 88 12.81 19.32 -19.85
C LYS A 88 13.06 18.66 -18.48
N ARG A 89 12.56 19.26 -17.38
CA ARG A 89 12.68 18.74 -16.04
C ARG A 89 11.60 17.70 -15.75
N TYR A 90 10.34 18.09 -15.93
CA TYR A 90 9.18 17.25 -15.64
C TYR A 90 8.78 16.50 -16.91
N LYS A 91 9.29 15.30 -17.09
CA LYS A 91 9.17 14.55 -18.36
C LYS A 91 8.49 13.19 -18.24
N TYR A 92 8.34 12.66 -17.01
CA TYR A 92 7.78 11.34 -16.79
C TYR A 92 6.29 11.44 -16.45
N PRO A 93 5.39 10.91 -17.30
CA PRO A 93 3.96 11.09 -17.12
C PRO A 93 3.37 10.18 -16.04
N VAL A 94 2.51 10.74 -15.20
CA VAL A 94 1.60 10.02 -14.32
C VAL A 94 0.29 9.87 -15.08
N TYR A 95 0.02 8.68 -15.62
CA TYR A 95 -1.12 8.45 -16.51
C TYR A 95 -2.42 8.18 -15.76
N LYS A 96 -3.53 8.72 -16.29
CA LYS A 96 -4.90 8.28 -16.00
C LYS A 96 -5.14 6.87 -16.54
N ILE A 97 -6.29 6.28 -16.17
CA ILE A 97 -6.75 5.03 -16.78
C ILE A 97 -6.89 5.23 -18.30
N PRO A 98 -6.23 4.40 -19.12
CA PRO A 98 -6.31 4.54 -20.57
C PRO A 98 -7.72 4.32 -21.09
N LYS A 99 -8.09 5.05 -22.15
CA LYS A 99 -9.43 4.99 -22.74
C LYS A 99 -9.75 3.63 -23.39
N ASN A 100 -8.72 2.92 -23.83
CA ASN A 100 -8.83 1.61 -24.50
C ASN A 100 -8.52 0.42 -23.58
N LEU A 101 -8.33 0.66 -22.27
CA LEU A 101 -8.17 -0.44 -21.33
C LEU A 101 -9.53 -1.03 -21.00
N ILE A 102 -9.66 -2.34 -21.18
CA ILE A 102 -10.88 -3.10 -20.87
C ILE A 102 -10.64 -4.09 -19.74
N VAL A 103 -11.70 -4.42 -19.02
CA VAL A 103 -11.76 -5.54 -18.07
C VAL A 103 -12.76 -6.55 -18.63
N SER A 104 -12.34 -7.80 -18.82
CA SER A 104 -13.13 -8.82 -19.47
C SER A 104 -12.78 -10.21 -18.93
N ASP A 105 -13.77 -11.08 -18.80
CA ASP A 105 -13.64 -12.50 -18.37
C ASP A 105 -13.15 -13.40 -19.52
N ASP A 106 -12.71 -12.82 -20.65
CA ASP A 106 -12.14 -13.62 -21.75
C ASP A 106 -10.99 -14.50 -21.20
N PRO A 107 -11.00 -15.82 -21.44
CA PRO A 107 -9.98 -16.75 -20.96
C PRO A 107 -8.54 -16.33 -21.29
N LYS A 108 -8.33 -15.59 -22.38
CA LYS A 108 -7.00 -15.06 -22.79
C LYS A 108 -6.45 -14.04 -21.79
N LEU A 109 -7.29 -13.40 -20.98
CA LEU A 109 -6.90 -12.40 -20.00
C LEU A 109 -6.77 -12.97 -18.58
N LYS A 110 -6.97 -14.28 -18.37
CA LYS A 110 -6.92 -14.90 -17.05
C LYS A 110 -5.59 -14.63 -16.33
N ASP A 111 -4.46 -14.78 -17.03
CA ASP A 111 -3.13 -14.56 -16.47
C ASP A 111 -2.76 -13.07 -16.35
N TYR A 112 -3.58 -12.19 -16.92
CA TYR A 112 -3.40 -10.74 -16.93
C TYR A 112 -4.46 -10.04 -16.04
N LYS A 113 -4.89 -10.71 -14.98
CA LYS A 113 -5.87 -10.17 -14.02
C LYS A 113 -7.12 -9.60 -14.71
N LEU A 114 -7.53 -10.20 -15.84
CA LEU A 114 -8.68 -9.82 -16.67
C LEU A 114 -8.56 -8.43 -17.33
N ARG A 115 -7.33 -7.92 -17.56
CA ARG A 115 -7.07 -6.63 -18.21
C ARG A 115 -6.50 -6.82 -19.60
N GLY A 116 -7.05 -6.04 -20.54
CA GLY A 116 -6.64 -6.11 -21.95
C GLY A 116 -7.05 -4.89 -22.73
N LYS A 117 -6.90 -5.02 -24.05
CA LYS A 117 -7.36 -4.05 -25.06
C LYS A 117 -7.85 -4.79 -26.29
N ILE A 118 -8.54 -4.08 -27.18
CA ILE A 118 -8.98 -4.62 -28.47
C ILE A 118 -8.01 -4.12 -29.55
N VAL A 119 -7.45 -5.07 -30.31
CA VAL A 119 -6.61 -4.83 -31.49
C VAL A 119 -7.16 -5.67 -32.63
N GLU A 120 -7.48 -5.05 -33.76
CA GLU A 120 -8.03 -5.74 -34.94
C GLU A 120 -9.21 -6.69 -34.61
N ASN A 121 -10.15 -6.19 -33.80
CA ASN A 121 -11.31 -6.95 -33.30
C ASN A 121 -10.96 -8.18 -32.41
N LYS A 122 -9.75 -8.28 -31.92
CA LYS A 122 -9.31 -9.35 -31.00
C LYS A 122 -8.98 -8.78 -29.63
N ILE A 123 -9.39 -9.49 -28.59
CA ILE A 123 -8.96 -9.19 -27.23
C ILE A 123 -7.55 -9.71 -27.03
N VAL A 124 -6.66 -8.82 -26.57
CA VAL A 124 -5.26 -9.10 -26.25
C VAL A 124 -4.93 -8.52 -24.87
N PRO A 125 -3.88 -9.03 -24.19
CA PRO A 125 -3.37 -8.39 -22.98
C PRO A 125 -3.03 -6.92 -23.21
N TYR A 126 -3.14 -6.10 -22.16
CA TYR A 126 -2.73 -4.70 -22.25
C TYR A 126 -1.19 -4.59 -22.38
N ASP A 127 -0.71 -3.42 -22.78
CA ASP A 127 0.73 -3.18 -22.99
C ASP A 127 1.53 -3.36 -21.67
N THR A 128 2.74 -3.88 -21.80
CA THR A 128 3.74 -3.92 -20.71
C THR A 128 4.20 -2.52 -20.33
N ARG A 129 4.87 -2.38 -19.18
CA ARG A 129 5.52 -1.13 -18.75
C ARG A 129 6.36 -0.53 -19.86
N LYS A 130 7.25 -1.35 -20.46
CA LYS A 130 8.17 -0.91 -21.51
C LYS A 130 7.42 -0.36 -22.72
N GLU A 131 6.37 -1.04 -23.17
CA GLU A 131 5.56 -0.60 -24.31
C GLU A 131 4.80 0.70 -24.02
N ILE A 132 4.23 0.84 -22.81
CA ILE A 132 3.56 2.07 -22.38
C ILE A 132 4.54 3.26 -22.36
N GLU A 133 5.73 3.07 -21.81
CA GLU A 133 6.75 4.12 -21.68
C GLU A 133 7.34 4.53 -23.05
N LEU A 134 7.50 3.59 -23.97
CA LEU A 134 7.99 3.86 -25.32
C LEU A 134 6.92 4.54 -26.19
N ASN A 135 5.64 4.25 -25.97
CA ASN A 135 4.53 4.78 -26.77
C ASN A 135 3.86 6.01 -26.13
N SER A 136 4.66 6.97 -25.70
CA SER A 136 4.18 8.19 -25.01
C SER A 136 3.28 9.10 -25.86
N ASN A 137 3.23 8.89 -27.18
CA ASN A 137 2.36 9.63 -28.10
C ASN A 137 1.01 8.93 -28.36
N ASN A 138 0.69 7.86 -27.62
CA ASN A 138 -0.57 7.14 -27.74
C ASN A 138 -1.73 8.04 -27.25
N SER A 139 -2.68 8.32 -28.14
CA SER A 139 -3.85 9.16 -27.85
C SER A 139 -4.81 8.60 -26.76
N ASN A 140 -4.64 7.32 -26.43
CA ASN A 140 -5.39 6.70 -25.32
C ASN A 140 -4.78 7.00 -23.95
N LEU A 141 -3.54 7.49 -23.89
CA LEU A 141 -2.83 7.83 -22.68
C LEU A 141 -2.95 9.34 -22.39
N GLU A 142 -3.49 9.67 -21.24
CA GLU A 142 -3.64 11.04 -20.77
C GLU A 142 -2.92 11.22 -19.43
N ALA A 143 -1.99 12.18 -19.34
CA ALA A 143 -1.26 12.45 -18.12
C ALA A 143 -2.06 13.33 -17.15
N ILE A 144 -2.05 13.00 -15.86
CA ILE A 144 -2.51 13.87 -14.77
C ILE A 144 -1.49 14.99 -14.55
N ALA A 145 -0.20 14.62 -14.55
CA ALA A 145 0.94 15.49 -14.38
C ALA A 145 2.18 14.79 -14.90
N TYR A 146 3.29 15.54 -15.00
CA TYR A 146 4.61 15.03 -15.34
C TYR A 146 5.53 15.25 -14.14
N VAL A 147 6.32 14.23 -13.76
CA VAL A 147 7.24 14.29 -12.64
C VAL A 147 8.69 14.29 -13.10
N ASP A 148 9.62 14.67 -12.21
CA ASP A 148 11.02 14.87 -12.57
C ASP A 148 11.91 13.63 -12.34
N ASP A 149 11.46 12.66 -11.55
CA ASP A 149 12.23 11.47 -11.22
C ASP A 149 11.50 10.18 -11.64
N LYS A 150 12.17 9.34 -12.43
CA LYS A 150 11.59 8.09 -12.96
C LYS A 150 11.46 7.01 -11.88
N TYR A 151 12.42 6.96 -10.95
CA TYR A 151 12.35 6.01 -9.84
C TYR A 151 11.28 6.38 -8.83
N ASP A 152 11.09 7.67 -8.55
CA ASP A 152 9.99 8.13 -7.70
C ASP A 152 8.62 7.79 -8.33
N LEU A 153 8.49 7.92 -9.65
CA LEU A 153 7.31 7.46 -10.38
C LEU A 153 7.12 5.93 -10.24
N PHE A 154 8.19 5.15 -10.38
CA PHE A 154 8.12 3.71 -10.16
C PHE A 154 7.71 3.38 -8.72
N SER A 155 8.26 4.09 -7.73
CA SER A 155 7.85 3.96 -6.33
C SER A 155 6.36 4.28 -6.14
N LEU A 156 5.84 5.31 -6.81
CA LEU A 156 4.42 5.64 -6.82
C LEU A 156 3.57 4.48 -7.38
N HIS A 157 4.03 3.81 -8.45
CA HIS A 157 3.35 2.60 -8.96
C HIS A 157 3.33 1.46 -7.94
N VAL A 158 4.42 1.27 -7.20
CA VAL A 158 4.52 0.23 -6.15
C VAL A 158 3.62 0.57 -4.96
N GLN A 159 3.60 1.84 -4.52
CA GLN A 159 2.81 2.28 -3.37
C GLN A 159 1.30 2.43 -3.70
N GLY A 160 0.96 2.65 -4.97
CA GLY A 160 -0.43 2.75 -5.45
C GLY A 160 -1.13 4.09 -5.18
N SER A 161 -0.56 4.96 -4.36
CA SER A 161 -1.04 6.32 -4.10
C SER A 161 0.11 7.25 -3.75
N GLY A 162 -0.10 8.56 -3.90
CA GLY A 162 0.93 9.55 -3.60
C GLY A 162 0.45 10.99 -3.77
N LYS A 163 1.37 11.90 -3.54
CA LYS A 163 1.17 13.34 -3.68
C LYS A 163 2.12 13.90 -4.73
N ILE A 164 1.62 14.79 -5.56
CA ILE A 164 2.42 15.51 -6.55
C ILE A 164 2.38 16.99 -6.18
N GLN A 165 3.51 17.56 -5.78
CA GLN A 165 3.64 18.99 -5.54
C GLN A 165 4.03 19.67 -6.84
N LEU A 166 3.16 20.56 -7.31
CA LEU A 166 3.39 21.38 -8.48
C LEU A 166 4.33 22.55 -8.19
N GLU A 167 4.89 23.15 -9.24
CA GLU A 167 5.81 24.30 -9.15
C GLU A 167 5.24 25.50 -8.38
N ASN A 168 3.92 25.68 -8.40
CA ASN A 168 3.21 26.71 -7.64
C ASN A 168 2.88 26.33 -6.19
N GLY A 169 3.41 25.19 -5.71
CA GLY A 169 3.18 24.66 -4.37
C GLY A 169 1.87 23.89 -4.19
N LYS A 170 0.96 23.89 -5.18
CA LYS A 170 -0.29 23.12 -5.11
C LYS A 170 0.00 21.62 -5.08
N ILE A 171 -0.69 20.87 -4.23
CA ILE A 171 -0.60 19.43 -4.13
C ILE A 171 -1.78 18.76 -4.83
N ILE A 172 -1.47 17.78 -5.69
CA ILE A 172 -2.43 16.87 -6.29
C ILE A 172 -2.28 15.52 -5.59
N ASN A 173 -3.36 15.01 -5.01
CA ASN A 173 -3.39 13.64 -4.51
C ASN A 173 -3.76 12.70 -5.65
N VAL A 174 -2.98 11.64 -5.83
CA VAL A 174 -3.26 10.58 -6.80
C VAL A 174 -3.41 9.25 -6.08
N GLY A 175 -4.40 8.49 -6.50
CA GLY A 175 -4.67 7.16 -5.97
C GLY A 175 -4.80 6.14 -7.09
N TYR A 176 -4.73 4.85 -6.73
CA TYR A 176 -4.90 3.75 -7.65
C TYR A 176 -6.18 3.91 -8.47
N GLY A 177 -6.04 3.88 -9.77
CA GLY A 177 -7.14 3.87 -10.72
C GLY A 177 -7.35 2.48 -11.31
N GLN A 178 -6.35 1.94 -11.97
CA GLN A 178 -6.35 0.63 -12.61
C GLN A 178 -4.91 0.15 -12.83
N GLN A 179 -4.75 -1.11 -13.24
CA GLN A 179 -3.47 -1.70 -13.64
C GLN A 179 -3.54 -2.26 -15.07
N ASN A 180 -2.38 -2.47 -15.69
CA ASN A 180 -2.30 -3.08 -17.03
C ASN A 180 -2.53 -4.61 -17.05
N GLY A 181 -2.58 -5.24 -15.88
CA GLY A 181 -2.87 -6.67 -15.73
C GLY A 181 -1.65 -7.57 -15.57
N TRP A 182 -0.48 -7.14 -15.98
CA TRP A 182 0.75 -7.92 -15.86
C TRP A 182 1.12 -8.19 -14.40
N PRO A 183 1.66 -9.38 -14.08
CA PRO A 183 2.16 -9.69 -12.74
C PRO A 183 3.25 -8.71 -12.31
N PHE A 184 3.27 -8.38 -11.02
CA PHE A 184 4.35 -7.58 -10.46
C PHE A 184 5.62 -8.41 -10.30
N THR A 185 6.74 -7.87 -10.78
CA THR A 185 8.08 -8.43 -10.59
C THR A 185 8.93 -7.44 -9.82
N GLY A 186 9.42 -7.86 -8.64
CA GLY A 186 10.32 -7.02 -7.84
C GLY A 186 11.69 -6.87 -8.51
N ILE A 187 12.16 -5.65 -8.64
CA ILE A 187 13.46 -5.34 -9.27
C ILE A 187 14.65 -5.74 -8.40
N GLY A 188 14.43 -5.94 -7.10
CA GLY A 188 15.51 -6.15 -6.13
C GLY A 188 16.34 -7.41 -6.40
N SER A 189 15.70 -8.53 -6.70
CA SER A 189 16.41 -9.79 -7.01
C SER A 189 17.31 -9.65 -8.23
N TYR A 190 16.82 -8.97 -9.26
CA TYR A 190 17.60 -8.68 -10.46
C TYR A 190 18.82 -7.81 -10.15
N MET A 191 18.63 -6.75 -9.35
CA MET A 191 19.74 -5.87 -8.97
C MET A 191 20.82 -6.58 -8.14
N LEU A 192 20.42 -7.52 -7.26
CA LEU A 192 21.35 -8.37 -6.51
C LEU A 192 22.11 -9.32 -7.43
N GLU A 193 21.40 -9.98 -8.34
CA GLU A 193 22.00 -10.91 -9.31
C GLU A 193 23.05 -10.21 -10.21
N LYS A 194 22.74 -8.99 -10.64
CA LYS A 194 23.65 -8.16 -11.43
C LYS A 194 24.78 -7.51 -10.63
N GLY A 195 24.77 -7.65 -9.30
CA GLY A 195 25.75 -6.98 -8.43
C GLY A 195 25.62 -5.45 -8.40
N TYR A 196 24.46 -4.91 -8.76
CA TYR A 196 24.19 -3.48 -8.74
C TYR A 196 24.04 -2.92 -7.34
N VAL A 197 23.53 -3.73 -6.42
CA VAL A 197 23.42 -3.44 -4.99
C VAL A 197 23.78 -4.67 -4.19
N THR A 198 24.24 -4.47 -2.96
CA THR A 198 24.44 -5.52 -1.96
C THR A 198 23.15 -5.74 -1.15
N LYS A 199 23.09 -6.84 -0.39
CA LYS A 199 21.97 -7.09 0.54
C LYS A 199 21.76 -5.95 1.55
N ASN A 200 22.83 -5.30 1.99
CA ASN A 200 22.77 -4.19 2.94
C ASN A 200 22.27 -2.88 2.30
N GLU A 201 22.44 -2.75 0.98
CA GLU A 201 21.96 -1.60 0.20
C GLU A 201 20.56 -1.83 -0.36
N MET A 202 19.95 -3.00 -0.12
CA MET A 202 18.65 -3.38 -0.60
C MET A 202 17.54 -2.68 0.21
N SER A 203 17.45 -1.38 0.04
CA SER A 203 16.43 -0.49 0.58
C SER A 203 15.97 0.48 -0.50
N ILE A 204 14.82 1.13 -0.31
CA ILE A 204 14.34 2.16 -1.25
C ILE A 204 15.41 3.24 -1.44
N GLN A 205 16.07 3.67 -0.36
CA GLN A 205 17.14 4.65 -0.38
C GLN A 205 18.37 4.16 -1.14
N GLY A 206 18.79 2.92 -0.90
CA GLY A 206 19.95 2.33 -1.55
C GLY A 206 19.74 2.16 -3.06
N ILE A 207 18.57 1.71 -3.48
CA ILE A 207 18.20 1.60 -4.89
C ILE A 207 18.16 3.00 -5.54
N LYS A 208 17.58 3.99 -4.88
CA LYS A 208 17.56 5.37 -5.37
C LYS A 208 18.99 5.92 -5.55
N ASN A 209 19.85 5.69 -4.58
CA ASN A 209 21.26 6.09 -4.65
C ASN A 209 22.01 5.41 -5.81
N PHE A 210 21.70 4.13 -6.09
CA PHE A 210 22.24 3.43 -7.26
C PHE A 210 21.86 4.14 -8.56
N PHE A 211 20.59 4.50 -8.76
CA PHE A 211 20.14 5.18 -9.98
C PHE A 211 20.68 6.59 -10.13
N ILE A 212 20.88 7.31 -9.02
CA ILE A 212 21.54 8.63 -9.04
C ILE A 212 22.97 8.50 -9.60
N LYS A 213 23.70 7.46 -9.20
CA LYS A 213 25.07 7.20 -9.67
C LYS A 213 25.12 6.54 -11.06
N ASN A 214 24.07 5.84 -11.47
CA ASN A 214 24.01 5.04 -12.69
C ASN A 214 22.71 5.32 -13.47
N PRO A 215 22.46 6.54 -13.95
CA PRO A 215 21.17 6.92 -14.57
C PRO A 215 20.87 6.14 -15.84
N SER A 216 21.89 5.67 -16.59
CA SER A 216 21.70 4.84 -17.78
C SER A 216 21.13 3.44 -17.50
N LYS A 217 21.17 2.98 -16.25
CA LYS A 217 20.67 1.65 -15.84
C LYS A 217 19.19 1.66 -15.45
N ILE A 218 18.56 2.82 -15.35
CA ILE A 218 17.20 2.93 -14.81
C ILE A 218 16.19 2.18 -15.69
N ASP A 219 16.25 2.33 -16.99
CA ASP A 219 15.31 1.67 -17.93
C ASP A 219 15.50 0.16 -17.96
N GLU A 220 16.74 -0.31 -17.94
CA GLU A 220 17.07 -1.73 -17.86
C GLU A 220 16.44 -2.38 -16.63
N VAL A 221 16.62 -1.76 -15.48
CA VAL A 221 16.17 -2.32 -14.21
C VAL A 221 14.65 -2.20 -14.04
N LEU A 222 14.06 -1.04 -14.30
CA LEU A 222 12.64 -0.85 -14.08
C LEU A 222 11.76 -1.65 -15.04
N ASN A 223 12.24 -1.91 -16.26
CA ASN A 223 11.52 -2.70 -17.26
C ASN A 223 11.54 -4.22 -17.01
N ILE A 224 12.20 -4.70 -15.95
CA ILE A 224 12.04 -6.08 -15.45
C ILE A 224 10.61 -6.29 -14.92
N ASN A 225 9.98 -5.23 -14.45
CA ASN A 225 8.60 -5.26 -13.98
C ASN A 225 7.64 -4.81 -15.07
N ASP A 226 6.94 -5.74 -15.71
CA ASP A 226 5.93 -5.46 -16.73
C ASP A 226 4.66 -4.81 -16.19
N SER A 227 4.43 -4.89 -14.87
CA SER A 227 3.26 -4.28 -14.22
C SER A 227 3.32 -2.76 -14.27
N TYR A 228 2.21 -2.13 -14.64
CA TYR A 228 2.05 -0.68 -14.68
C TYR A 228 0.74 -0.25 -14.00
N ILE A 229 0.79 0.83 -13.24
CA ILE A 229 -0.37 1.38 -12.51
C ILE A 229 -0.80 2.69 -13.16
N PHE A 230 -2.10 2.82 -13.38
CA PHE A 230 -2.76 4.03 -13.82
C PHE A 230 -3.47 4.67 -12.64
N PHE A 231 -3.51 5.99 -12.61
CA PHE A 231 -3.96 6.75 -11.45
C PHE A 231 -5.26 7.51 -11.71
N ARG A 232 -5.89 7.90 -10.64
CA ARG A 232 -6.97 8.88 -10.60
C ARG A 232 -6.62 9.99 -9.64
N ILE A 233 -7.13 11.19 -9.89
CA ILE A 233 -7.05 12.28 -8.91
C ILE A 233 -7.95 11.90 -7.74
N SER A 234 -7.41 11.99 -6.52
CA SER A 234 -8.16 11.80 -5.29
C SER A 234 -8.42 13.17 -4.65
N LYS A 235 -9.62 13.39 -4.11
CA LYS A 235 -9.94 14.61 -3.35
C LYS A 235 -9.29 14.59 -1.96
N GLU A 236 -9.07 13.40 -1.44
CA GLU A 236 -8.53 13.12 -0.11
C GLU A 236 -7.20 12.37 -0.26
N GLY A 237 -6.43 12.20 0.83
CA GLY A 237 -5.16 11.46 0.82
C GLY A 237 -5.26 9.99 0.39
N ALA A 238 -4.22 9.22 0.66
CA ALA A 238 -4.15 7.81 0.31
C ALA A 238 -5.39 7.04 0.78
N SER A 239 -6.08 6.39 -0.15
CA SER A 239 -7.22 5.52 0.18
C SER A 239 -6.77 4.08 0.10
N GLY A 240 -6.97 3.32 1.18
CA GLY A 240 -6.77 1.88 1.18
C GLY A 240 -7.85 1.12 0.41
N SER A 241 -7.64 -0.17 0.23
CA SER A 241 -8.58 -1.08 -0.44
C SER A 241 -9.93 -1.21 0.29
N LEU A 242 -9.99 -0.82 1.57
CA LEU A 242 -11.23 -0.65 2.31
C LEU A 242 -12.08 0.51 1.77
N GLY A 243 -11.47 1.46 1.06
CA GLY A 243 -12.12 2.64 0.48
C GLY A 243 -12.18 3.84 1.44
N SER A 244 -11.57 3.79 2.61
CA SER A 244 -11.37 4.92 3.51
C SER A 244 -9.99 5.53 3.34
N VAL A 245 -9.85 6.81 3.71
CA VAL A 245 -8.55 7.47 3.77
C VAL A 245 -7.72 6.83 4.87
N LEU A 246 -6.48 6.44 4.54
CA LEU A 246 -5.58 5.82 5.48
C LEU A 246 -5.12 6.79 6.57
N THR A 247 -5.09 6.31 7.79
CA THR A 247 -4.56 7.03 8.95
C THR A 247 -3.15 6.53 9.26
N ALA A 248 -2.17 7.44 9.20
CA ALA A 248 -0.78 7.13 9.49
C ALA A 248 -0.64 6.47 10.87
N LYS A 249 0.17 5.42 10.93
CA LYS A 249 0.45 4.63 12.14
C LYS A 249 -0.79 3.99 12.80
N ARG A 250 -1.95 3.94 12.11
CA ARG A 250 -3.20 3.34 12.61
C ARG A 250 -3.88 2.44 11.59
N ASN A 251 -3.39 2.38 10.35
CA ASN A 251 -3.87 1.42 9.37
C ASN A 251 -2.76 0.46 8.91
N LEU A 252 -3.18 -0.75 8.56
CA LEU A 252 -2.34 -1.83 8.04
C LEU A 252 -2.84 -2.28 6.68
N ALA A 253 -1.90 -2.63 5.80
CA ALA A 253 -2.19 -3.53 4.69
C ALA A 253 -1.93 -4.98 5.17
N VAL A 254 -2.83 -5.89 4.81
CA VAL A 254 -2.82 -7.28 5.24
C VAL A 254 -3.15 -8.23 4.09
N ASP A 255 -2.97 -9.53 4.29
CA ASP A 255 -3.56 -10.53 3.41
C ASP A 255 -5.03 -10.74 3.77
N SER A 256 -5.92 -10.28 2.89
CA SER A 256 -7.37 -10.33 3.11
C SER A 256 -7.96 -11.75 3.08
N GLU A 257 -7.18 -12.75 2.69
CA GLU A 257 -7.57 -14.17 2.82
C GLU A 257 -7.59 -14.62 4.28
N PHE A 258 -6.73 -14.04 5.13
CA PHE A 258 -6.61 -14.35 6.55
C PHE A 258 -7.22 -13.30 7.46
N ILE A 259 -7.07 -12.01 7.12
CA ILE A 259 -7.55 -10.89 7.92
C ILE A 259 -8.50 -10.03 7.09
N PRO A 260 -9.81 -10.12 7.31
CA PRO A 260 -10.78 -9.31 6.57
C PRO A 260 -10.56 -7.81 6.74
N LEU A 261 -10.73 -7.03 5.68
CA LEU A 261 -10.64 -5.58 5.77
C LEU A 261 -11.73 -5.01 6.68
N GLY A 262 -11.34 -4.05 7.52
CA GLY A 262 -12.13 -3.45 8.58
C GLY A 262 -11.95 -4.11 9.95
N MET A 263 -11.14 -5.17 10.03
CA MET A 263 -10.83 -5.86 11.28
C MET A 263 -9.90 -5.00 12.14
N PRO A 264 -10.21 -4.78 13.44
CA PRO A 264 -9.24 -4.24 14.40
C PRO A 264 -8.15 -5.27 14.68
N VAL A 265 -6.89 -4.83 14.61
CA VAL A 265 -5.70 -5.65 14.81
C VAL A 265 -4.77 -4.97 15.79
N PHE A 266 -4.48 -5.61 16.92
CA PHE A 266 -3.41 -5.13 17.80
C PHE A 266 -2.08 -5.70 17.33
N LEU A 267 -1.11 -4.82 17.11
CA LEU A 267 0.21 -5.14 16.59
C LEU A 267 1.28 -4.90 17.65
N ASN A 268 2.09 -5.92 17.91
CA ASN A 268 3.36 -5.79 18.62
C ASN A 268 4.50 -5.95 17.61
N THR A 269 5.33 -4.94 17.46
CA THR A 269 6.51 -4.96 16.60
C THR A 269 7.55 -3.94 17.10
N LYS A 270 8.54 -3.62 16.28
CA LYS A 270 9.59 -2.64 16.62
C LYS A 270 9.66 -1.52 15.61
N ASN A 271 10.02 -0.36 16.10
CA ASN A 271 10.41 0.77 15.26
C ASN A 271 11.66 0.39 14.44
N PRO A 272 11.65 0.55 13.11
CA PRO A 272 12.77 0.10 12.28
C PRO A 272 14.07 0.88 12.51
N ILE A 273 13.99 2.09 13.06
CA ILE A 273 15.13 2.98 13.31
C ILE A 273 15.56 2.93 14.78
N THR A 274 14.65 3.25 15.71
CA THR A 274 14.97 3.36 17.15
C THR A 274 14.97 2.02 17.87
N LYS A 275 14.37 0.98 17.26
CA LYS A 275 14.15 -0.35 17.85
C LYS A 275 13.27 -0.39 19.10
N GLU A 276 12.65 0.73 19.44
CA GLU A 276 11.64 0.80 20.48
C GLU A 276 10.41 -0.04 20.09
N SER A 277 9.70 -0.56 21.09
CA SER A 277 8.48 -1.31 20.87
C SER A 277 7.38 -0.43 20.27
N ILE A 278 6.67 -0.97 19.31
CA ILE A 278 5.41 -0.45 18.78
C ILE A 278 4.33 -1.43 19.20
N ASN A 279 3.49 -1.01 20.11
CA ASN A 279 2.38 -1.80 20.64
C ASN A 279 1.11 -0.97 20.49
N GLN A 280 0.30 -1.25 19.46
CA GLN A 280 -0.85 -0.39 19.18
C GLN A 280 -1.98 -1.10 18.43
N LEU A 281 -3.19 -0.62 18.67
CA LEU A 281 -4.39 -1.05 17.99
C LEU A 281 -4.53 -0.29 16.65
N MET A 282 -4.68 -1.05 15.58
CA MET A 282 -4.77 -0.58 14.22
C MET A 282 -5.99 -1.20 13.53
N VAL A 283 -6.33 -0.71 12.34
CA VAL A 283 -7.38 -1.30 11.51
C VAL A 283 -6.77 -1.81 10.20
N ALA A 284 -7.09 -3.03 9.82
CA ALA A 284 -6.77 -3.59 8.52
C ALA A 284 -7.58 -2.86 7.44
N ALA A 285 -6.96 -1.94 6.71
CA ALA A 285 -7.65 -1.05 5.77
C ALA A 285 -7.15 -1.15 4.33
N ASP A 286 -6.09 -1.93 4.10
CA ASP A 286 -5.50 -2.04 2.78
C ASP A 286 -5.00 -3.46 2.48
N VAL A 287 -4.63 -3.71 1.24
CA VAL A 287 -3.98 -4.95 0.76
C VAL A 287 -2.81 -4.60 -0.13
N GLY A 288 -1.83 -5.48 -0.22
CA GLY A 288 -0.71 -5.33 -1.15
C GLY A 288 -0.41 -6.64 -1.88
N GLY A 289 0.02 -6.55 -3.14
CA GLY A 289 0.34 -7.74 -3.95
C GLY A 289 1.43 -8.63 -3.34
N ALA A 290 2.35 -8.02 -2.58
CA ALA A 290 3.43 -8.71 -1.87
C ALA A 290 3.10 -9.02 -0.40
N ILE A 291 1.92 -8.60 0.09
CA ILE A 291 1.51 -8.80 1.47
C ILE A 291 0.69 -10.10 1.53
N LYS A 292 1.40 -11.22 1.70
CA LYS A 292 0.83 -12.57 1.67
C LYS A 292 1.26 -13.38 2.89
N GLY A 293 0.29 -14.03 3.54
CA GLY A 293 0.46 -14.92 4.68
C GLY A 293 -0.34 -14.55 5.92
N GLU A 294 -0.40 -15.48 6.87
CA GLU A 294 -1.26 -15.46 8.05
C GLU A 294 -0.87 -14.37 9.05
N ILE A 295 0.45 -14.19 9.29
CA ILE A 295 1.00 -13.14 10.18
C ILE A 295 1.88 -12.23 9.32
N ARG A 296 1.25 -11.45 8.47
CA ARG A 296 1.90 -10.55 7.53
C ARG A 296 1.16 -9.23 7.47
N ALA A 297 1.85 -8.14 7.75
CA ALA A 297 1.28 -6.81 7.62
C ALA A 297 2.29 -5.83 7.04
N ASP A 298 1.76 -4.77 6.44
CA ASP A 298 2.49 -3.60 6.00
C ASP A 298 1.99 -2.38 6.76
N PHE A 299 2.86 -1.73 7.50
CA PHE A 299 2.56 -0.64 8.43
C PHE A 299 2.52 0.68 7.69
N PHE A 300 1.40 1.39 7.73
CA PHE A 300 1.27 2.68 7.06
C PHE A 300 1.93 3.80 7.87
N TRP A 301 3.07 4.28 7.42
CA TRP A 301 3.83 5.35 8.07
C TRP A 301 3.30 6.77 7.79
N GLY A 302 2.37 6.92 6.84
CA GLY A 302 1.87 8.21 6.42
C GLY A 302 2.62 8.74 5.20
N PHE A 303 2.94 10.03 5.19
CA PHE A 303 3.50 10.70 4.02
C PHE A 303 4.71 11.56 4.38
N GLY A 304 5.54 11.86 3.36
CA GLY A 304 6.67 12.78 3.50
C GLY A 304 8.00 12.08 3.84
N PRO A 305 9.09 12.87 4.03
CA PRO A 305 10.44 12.33 4.18
C PRO A 305 10.62 11.40 5.36
N SER A 306 10.01 11.72 6.50
CA SER A 306 10.07 10.86 7.68
C SER A 306 9.39 9.51 7.44
N ALA A 307 8.19 9.51 6.84
CA ALA A 307 7.48 8.28 6.49
C ALA A 307 8.28 7.42 5.51
N PHE A 308 8.95 8.04 4.54
CA PHE A 308 9.85 7.37 3.61
C PHE A 308 11.00 6.64 4.32
N ASP A 309 11.66 7.31 5.28
CA ASP A 309 12.77 6.71 6.01
C ASP A 309 12.35 5.50 6.85
N TYR A 310 11.24 5.61 7.58
CA TYR A 310 10.72 4.50 8.39
C TYR A 310 10.24 3.34 7.51
N ALA A 311 9.41 3.63 6.51
CA ALA A 311 8.84 2.61 5.63
C ALA A 311 9.93 1.83 4.88
N GLY A 312 10.92 2.54 4.33
CA GLY A 312 11.99 1.92 3.54
C GLY A 312 12.94 1.03 4.34
N ARG A 313 12.96 1.18 5.67
CA ARG A 313 13.80 0.37 6.59
C ARG A 313 13.03 -0.70 7.33
N MET A 314 11.69 -0.66 7.32
CA MET A 314 10.89 -1.56 8.13
C MET A 314 10.85 -2.98 7.56
N LYS A 315 11.52 -3.88 8.24
CA LYS A 315 11.44 -5.33 8.07
C LYS A 315 11.66 -5.98 9.43
N GLU A 316 10.64 -5.92 10.25
CA GLU A 316 10.70 -6.33 11.64
C GLU A 316 9.85 -7.59 11.86
N LYS A 317 10.15 -8.32 12.91
CA LYS A 317 9.24 -9.34 13.42
C LYS A 317 8.08 -8.69 14.17
N GLY A 318 6.93 -9.32 14.17
CA GLY A 318 5.78 -8.84 14.91
C GLY A 318 4.78 -9.92 15.23
N LYS A 319 4.00 -9.67 16.30
CA LYS A 319 2.85 -10.47 16.72
C LYS A 319 1.57 -9.69 16.43
N MET A 320 0.54 -10.40 16.03
CA MET A 320 -0.73 -9.80 15.69
C MET A 320 -1.88 -10.47 16.46
N TYR A 321 -2.80 -9.64 16.92
CA TYR A 321 -4.00 -10.08 17.62
C TYR A 321 -5.20 -9.46 16.91
N ILE A 322 -6.12 -10.28 16.43
CA ILE A 322 -7.38 -9.78 15.88
C ILE A 322 -8.42 -9.62 16.98
N LEU A 323 -9.18 -8.55 16.93
CA LEU A 323 -10.27 -8.32 17.85
C LEU A 323 -11.59 -8.70 17.19
N MET A 324 -12.15 -9.83 17.62
CA MET A 324 -13.44 -10.32 17.14
C MET A 324 -14.57 -9.78 18.00
N PRO A 325 -15.72 -9.39 17.42
CA PRO A 325 -16.90 -9.04 18.19
C PRO A 325 -17.27 -10.13 19.18
N LYS A 326 -17.58 -9.74 20.42
CA LYS A 326 -18.22 -10.65 21.38
C LYS A 326 -19.64 -10.97 20.90
N LYS A 327 -20.01 -12.23 21.03
CA LYS A 327 -21.38 -12.70 20.75
C LYS A 327 -22.34 -12.24 21.84
#